data_838643734a3d4d1dd1fd8f3f02ae37a5
#
_entry.id   838643734a3d4d1dd1fd8f3f02ae37a5
#
_cell.length_a   1.000
_cell.length_b   1.000
_cell.length_c   1.000
_cell.angle_alpha   90.00
_cell.angle_beta   90.00
_cell.angle_gamma   90.00
#
_symmetry.space_group_name_H-M   'P 1'
#
loop_
_entity.id
_entity.type
_entity.pdbx_description
1 polymer ?
#
loop_
_entity_poly.entity_id
_entity_poly.type
_entity_poly.pdbx_seq_one_letter_code
_entity_poly.pdbx_strand_id
1 'polypeptide(L)'
;MNEPRPTTISARPWESKSRVVNSSNTRTGSAALTGQGVYPRPLQNPLPIWLGVGGTPESFARAGTLGLPLMVAIIGGETRRFRPLVDVYREYGRRAGHAPDQLKVGVHALGYVAETTQRAIEDFYPGYAKTVTRIGKERGWPPVTRAQFDAVRGKHGALLVGEPEEVAEKILLHSEVLGGISRITFQMDVAESSQTKLLRAIELLGTKVAPTLRAGA
;
A
#
# COMPACT_ATOMS: atom_id res chain seq x y z
N MET A 1 26.73 12.95 47.37
CA MET A 1 25.79 12.21 46.50
C MET A 1 24.78 13.20 45.96
N ASN A 2 24.97 13.61 44.68
CA ASN A 2 24.08 14.56 44.02
C ASN A 2 23.21 13.76 43.05
N GLU A 3 21.90 13.69 43.31
CA GLU A 3 20.92 13.16 42.40
C GLU A 3 20.72 14.13 41.22
N PRO A 4 20.69 13.65 39.96
CA PRO A 4 20.39 14.49 38.82
C PRO A 4 18.89 14.82 38.79
N ARG A 5 18.55 16.10 38.70
CA ARG A 5 17.19 16.59 38.52
C ARG A 5 16.62 16.14 37.17
N PRO A 6 15.34 15.81 37.10
CA PRO A 6 14.71 15.45 35.85
C PRO A 6 14.66 16.66 34.89
N THR A 7 15.20 16.48 33.69
CA THR A 7 15.15 17.48 32.62
C THR A 7 13.71 17.59 32.11
N THR A 8 13.07 18.69 32.39
CA THR A 8 11.75 19.03 31.88
C THR A 8 11.86 19.27 30.36
N ILE A 9 11.44 18.34 29.55
CA ILE A 9 11.33 18.51 28.11
C ILE A 9 10.11 19.39 27.85
N SER A 10 10.36 20.67 27.55
CA SER A 10 9.35 21.60 27.06
C SER A 10 8.87 21.15 25.69
N ALA A 11 7.72 20.50 25.64
CA ALA A 11 7.03 20.20 24.39
C ALA A 11 6.54 21.53 23.79
N ARG A 12 7.17 22.01 22.73
CA ARG A 12 6.60 23.08 21.91
C ARG A 12 5.27 22.60 21.34
N PRO A 13 4.20 23.41 21.39
CA PRO A 13 2.96 23.05 20.77
C PRO A 13 3.19 22.90 19.26
N TRP A 14 2.76 21.78 18.68
CA TRP A 14 2.64 21.57 17.25
C TRP A 14 1.63 22.61 16.71
N GLU A 15 2.10 23.72 16.16
CA GLU A 15 1.31 24.60 15.31
C GLU A 15 1.23 23.99 13.91
N SER A 16 0.18 23.20 13.68
CA SER A 16 -0.16 22.76 12.33
C SER A 16 -0.66 23.97 11.54
N LYS A 17 0.19 24.56 10.71
CA LYS A 17 -0.28 25.38 9.60
C LYS A 17 -0.83 24.43 8.52
N SER A 18 -1.88 23.68 8.84
CA SER A 18 -2.68 23.00 7.83
C SER A 18 -3.51 24.05 7.13
N ARG A 19 -2.99 24.56 6.01
CA ARG A 19 -3.82 25.22 5.02
C ARG A 19 -4.71 24.14 4.43
N VAL A 20 -5.92 23.99 4.96
CA VAL A 20 -6.98 23.19 4.34
C VAL A 20 -7.27 23.82 2.99
N VAL A 21 -6.79 23.19 1.92
CA VAL A 21 -7.23 23.52 0.57
C VAL A 21 -8.64 22.94 0.47
N ASN A 22 -9.63 23.82 0.58
CA ASN A 22 -11.03 23.52 0.28
C ASN A 22 -11.13 23.12 -1.19
N SER A 23 -11.08 21.85 -1.50
CA SER A 23 -11.67 21.35 -2.73
C SER A 23 -13.19 21.29 -2.49
N SER A 24 -13.91 22.15 -3.19
CA SER A 24 -15.37 22.19 -3.24
C SER A 24 -15.93 20.85 -3.76
N ASN A 25 -16.09 19.90 -2.88
CA ASN A 25 -16.96 18.77 -3.07
C ASN A 25 -17.86 18.73 -1.84
N THR A 26 -19.04 19.34 -1.99
CA THR A 26 -20.11 19.40 -1.03
C THR A 26 -20.58 17.99 -0.67
N ARG A 27 -19.94 17.38 0.33
CA ARG A 27 -20.55 16.36 1.18
C ARG A 27 -20.79 16.99 2.54
N THR A 28 -22.02 17.33 2.75
CA THR A 28 -22.61 17.75 4.01
C THR A 28 -22.13 16.88 5.17
N GLY A 29 -21.53 17.51 6.19
CA GLY A 29 -21.60 16.99 7.53
C GLY A 29 -20.40 16.34 8.17
N SER A 30 -19.14 16.61 7.78
CA SER A 30 -18.04 16.33 8.71
C SER A 30 -17.85 17.53 9.62
N ALA A 31 -18.32 17.41 10.88
CA ALA A 31 -17.99 18.39 11.91
C ALA A 31 -16.45 18.50 12.03
N ALA A 32 -15.94 19.72 12.02
CA ALA A 32 -14.51 19.95 12.28
C ALA A 32 -14.19 19.46 13.70
N LEU A 33 -13.36 18.43 13.79
CA LEU A 33 -12.86 17.94 15.09
C LEU A 33 -11.79 18.92 15.58
N THR A 34 -12.13 19.72 16.59
CA THR A 34 -11.22 20.68 17.22
C THR A 34 -10.92 20.28 18.66
N GLY A 35 -9.64 20.31 19.04
CA GLY A 35 -9.23 20.09 20.44
C GLY A 35 -9.31 18.65 20.93
N GLN A 36 -9.56 17.68 20.07
CA GLN A 36 -9.60 16.27 20.46
C GLN A 36 -8.19 15.66 20.45
N GLY A 37 -7.84 14.98 21.54
CA GLY A 37 -6.61 14.19 21.63
C GLY A 37 -6.81 12.81 21.01
N VAL A 38 -5.81 12.34 20.27
CA VAL A 38 -5.74 10.95 19.80
C VAL A 38 -4.82 10.16 20.74
N TYR A 39 -5.33 9.06 21.28
CA TYR A 39 -4.62 8.20 22.24
C TYR A 39 -4.67 6.73 21.80
N PRO A 40 -3.62 5.93 22.06
CA PRO A 40 -2.36 6.33 22.72
C PRO A 40 -1.54 7.28 21.84
N ARG A 41 -0.69 8.09 22.45
CA ARG A 41 0.25 8.93 21.71
C ARG A 41 1.28 8.06 21.00
N PRO A 42 1.70 8.44 19.76
CA PRO A 42 2.72 7.67 19.04
C PRO A 42 4.04 7.66 19.79
N LEU A 43 4.73 6.51 19.77
CA LEU A 43 6.08 6.38 20.30
C LEU A 43 7.11 7.04 19.35
N GLN A 44 6.87 6.96 18.05
CA GLN A 44 7.76 7.51 17.03
C GLN A 44 7.61 9.04 16.95
N ASN A 45 8.73 9.74 16.79
CA ASN A 45 8.79 11.16 16.51
C ASN A 45 9.87 11.45 15.45
N PRO A 46 9.50 11.84 14.20
CA PRO A 46 8.12 12.05 13.73
C PRO A 46 7.36 10.74 13.50
N LEU A 47 6.02 10.81 13.54
CA LEU A 47 5.18 9.68 13.18
C LEU A 47 5.38 9.34 11.69
N PRO A 48 5.70 8.07 11.34
CA PRO A 48 5.81 7.67 9.93
C PRO A 48 4.44 7.71 9.24
N ILE A 49 4.30 8.58 8.25
CA ILE A 49 3.05 8.75 7.50
C ILE A 49 3.28 8.34 6.05
N TRP A 50 2.43 7.47 5.51
CA TRP A 50 2.39 7.08 4.10
C TRP A 50 1.11 7.61 3.47
N LEU A 51 1.21 8.23 2.29
CA LEU A 51 0.04 8.71 1.56
C LEU A 51 -0.46 7.62 0.61
N GLY A 52 -1.68 7.12 0.86
CA GLY A 52 -2.36 6.16 -0.03
C GLY A 52 -2.91 6.84 -1.29
N VAL A 53 -2.65 6.27 -2.46
CA VAL A 53 -3.13 6.77 -3.76
C VAL A 53 -3.64 5.62 -4.62
N GLY A 54 -4.68 5.90 -5.44
CA GLY A 54 -5.31 4.90 -6.30
C GLY A 54 -5.05 5.08 -7.80
N GLY A 55 -4.66 6.26 -8.27
CA GLY A 55 -4.47 6.50 -9.72
C GLY A 55 -4.76 7.92 -10.20
N THR A 56 -5.12 8.82 -9.29
CA THR A 56 -5.36 10.24 -9.62
C THR A 56 -4.04 11.00 -9.63
N PRO A 57 -3.59 11.57 -10.78
CA PRO A 57 -2.27 12.22 -10.90
C PRO A 57 -2.01 13.31 -9.85
N GLU A 58 -3.03 14.09 -9.50
CA GLU A 58 -2.96 15.16 -8.50
C GLU A 58 -2.61 14.63 -7.10
N SER A 59 -3.03 13.40 -6.77
CA SER A 59 -2.70 12.76 -5.50
C SER A 59 -1.22 12.37 -5.45
N PHE A 60 -0.65 11.92 -6.57
CA PHE A 60 0.78 11.63 -6.70
C PHE A 60 1.61 12.91 -6.61
N ALA A 61 1.23 13.96 -7.35
CA ALA A 61 1.87 15.27 -7.29
C ALA A 61 1.87 15.83 -5.87
N ARG A 62 0.73 15.76 -5.17
CA ARG A 62 0.60 16.23 -3.79
C ARG A 62 1.51 15.45 -2.83
N ALA A 63 1.58 14.11 -2.94
CA ALA A 63 2.46 13.30 -2.12
C ALA A 63 3.93 13.71 -2.31
N GLY A 64 4.35 13.90 -3.57
CA GLY A 64 5.69 14.37 -3.91
C GLY A 64 5.98 15.75 -3.32
N THR A 65 5.10 16.72 -3.53
CA THR A 65 5.26 18.09 -3.00
C THR A 65 5.38 18.10 -1.47
N LEU A 66 4.66 17.21 -0.78
CA LEU A 66 4.73 17.09 0.69
C LEU A 66 5.94 16.28 1.18
N GLY A 67 6.69 15.61 0.30
CA GLY A 67 7.80 14.72 0.66
C GLY A 67 7.36 13.48 1.46
N LEU A 68 6.07 13.10 1.37
CA LEU A 68 5.55 11.94 2.08
C LEU A 68 5.76 10.66 1.27
N PRO A 69 6.18 9.56 1.90
CA PRO A 69 6.20 8.25 1.26
C PRO A 69 4.85 7.88 0.65
N LEU A 70 4.89 7.31 -0.55
CA LEU A 70 3.73 6.97 -1.37
C LEU A 70 3.36 5.50 -1.21
N MET A 71 2.07 5.20 -0.97
CA MET A 71 1.52 3.84 -1.02
C MET A 71 0.54 3.74 -2.19
N VAL A 72 0.94 3.05 -3.26
CA VAL A 72 0.13 2.89 -4.48
C VAL A 72 -0.76 1.67 -4.34
N ALA A 73 -2.08 1.85 -4.40
CA ALA A 73 -3.04 0.76 -4.42
C ALA A 73 -3.17 0.19 -5.83
N ILE A 74 -2.48 -0.92 -6.10
CA ILE A 74 -2.52 -1.65 -7.37
C ILE A 74 -3.39 -2.90 -7.17
N ILE A 75 -4.68 -2.71 -7.22
CA ILE A 75 -5.68 -3.77 -6.95
C ILE A 75 -6.25 -4.42 -8.23
N GLY A 76 -5.86 -3.95 -9.41
CA GLY A 76 -6.29 -4.49 -10.69
C GLY A 76 -5.52 -3.90 -11.86
N GLY A 77 -5.64 -4.54 -13.02
CA GLY A 77 -4.92 -4.15 -14.23
C GLY A 77 -3.43 -4.53 -14.21
N GLU A 78 -2.61 -3.77 -14.90
CA GLU A 78 -1.17 -4.00 -15.01
C GLU A 78 -0.38 -2.95 -14.24
N THR A 79 0.66 -3.37 -13.54
CA THR A 79 1.51 -2.50 -12.71
C THR A 79 2.18 -1.38 -13.52
N ARG A 80 2.57 -1.63 -14.77
CA ARG A 80 3.22 -0.62 -15.64
C ARG A 80 2.39 0.65 -15.85
N ARG A 81 1.06 0.58 -15.72
CA ARG A 81 0.17 1.74 -15.85
C ARG A 81 0.43 2.82 -14.79
N PHE A 82 1.00 2.43 -13.66
CA PHE A 82 1.30 3.34 -12.56
C PHE A 82 2.68 4.01 -12.67
N ARG A 83 3.55 3.54 -13.58
CA ARG A 83 4.89 4.12 -13.75
C ARG A 83 4.86 5.62 -14.04
N PRO A 84 4.08 6.14 -15.00
CA PRO A 84 4.03 7.58 -15.24
C PRO A 84 3.57 8.39 -14.01
N LEU A 85 2.67 7.82 -13.19
CA LEU A 85 2.19 8.47 -11.97
C LEU A 85 3.28 8.50 -10.87
N VAL A 86 4.06 7.43 -10.75
CA VAL A 86 5.22 7.39 -9.85
C VAL A 86 6.29 8.38 -10.30
N ASP A 87 6.49 8.56 -11.61
CA ASP A 87 7.41 9.55 -12.13
C ASP A 87 6.93 10.99 -11.82
N VAL A 88 5.63 11.27 -11.90
CA VAL A 88 5.03 12.53 -11.43
C VAL A 88 5.32 12.75 -9.94
N TYR A 89 5.12 11.74 -9.09
CA TYR A 89 5.44 11.83 -7.66
C TYR A 89 6.90 12.23 -7.41
N ARG A 90 7.84 11.53 -8.05
CA ARG A 90 9.28 11.79 -7.90
C ARG A 90 9.66 13.18 -8.41
N GLU A 91 9.11 13.61 -9.56
CA GLU A 91 9.38 14.91 -10.14
C GLU A 91 8.88 16.06 -9.25
N TYR A 92 7.66 15.96 -8.72
CA TYR A 92 7.14 16.97 -7.79
C TYR A 92 7.92 17.01 -6.49
N GLY A 93 8.36 15.86 -5.98
CA GLY A 93 9.22 15.78 -4.81
C GLY A 93 10.57 16.45 -5.04
N ARG A 94 11.23 16.17 -6.15
CA ARG A 94 12.49 16.80 -6.55
C ARG A 94 12.35 18.32 -6.68
N ARG A 95 11.28 18.81 -7.33
CA ARG A 95 10.98 20.25 -7.45
C ARG A 95 10.74 20.93 -6.10
N ALA A 96 10.18 20.20 -5.14
CA ALA A 96 9.96 20.70 -3.79
C ALA A 96 11.22 20.62 -2.90
N GLY A 97 12.36 20.12 -3.42
CA GLY A 97 13.63 20.05 -2.70
C GLY A 97 13.80 18.81 -1.81
N HIS A 98 12.95 17.80 -1.95
CA HIS A 98 13.08 16.57 -1.20
C HIS A 98 14.16 15.64 -1.79
N ALA A 99 14.94 15.00 -0.90
CA ALA A 99 15.95 14.05 -1.31
C ALA A 99 15.32 12.77 -1.89
N PRO A 100 15.95 12.11 -2.91
CA PRO A 100 15.38 10.93 -3.56
C PRO A 100 15.07 9.76 -2.61
N ASP A 101 15.87 9.58 -1.56
CA ASP A 101 15.72 8.53 -0.54
C ASP A 101 14.52 8.76 0.40
N GLN A 102 14.03 9.99 0.49
CA GLN A 102 12.77 10.33 1.18
C GLN A 102 11.54 9.94 0.35
N LEU A 103 11.66 9.98 -0.97
CA LEU A 103 10.57 9.74 -1.92
C LEU A 103 10.32 8.23 -2.12
N LYS A 104 10.03 7.53 -1.01
CA LYS A 104 9.80 6.08 -1.01
C LYS A 104 8.48 5.72 -1.65
N VAL A 105 8.49 4.61 -2.39
CA VAL A 105 7.29 4.05 -3.03
C VAL A 105 6.99 2.70 -2.41
N GLY A 106 5.77 2.53 -1.94
CA GLY A 106 5.20 1.25 -1.53
C GLY A 106 4.07 0.83 -2.46
N VAL A 107 3.80 -0.45 -2.51
CA VAL A 107 2.67 -1.03 -3.25
C VAL A 107 1.75 -1.76 -2.29
N HIS A 108 0.46 -1.49 -2.40
CA HIS A 108 -0.62 -2.25 -1.78
C HIS A 108 -1.29 -3.09 -2.86
N ALA A 109 -1.26 -4.41 -2.71
CA ALA A 109 -1.81 -5.35 -3.68
C ALA A 109 -2.70 -6.40 -3.02
N LEU A 110 -3.67 -6.91 -3.77
CA LEU A 110 -4.37 -8.13 -3.39
C LEU A 110 -3.45 -9.31 -3.63
N GLY A 111 -3.31 -10.20 -2.67
CA GLY A 111 -2.39 -11.33 -2.83
C GLY A 111 -2.57 -12.42 -1.79
N TYR A 112 -2.00 -13.58 -2.09
CA TYR A 112 -2.03 -14.75 -1.24
C TYR A 112 -0.91 -15.72 -1.63
N VAL A 113 -0.25 -16.30 -0.64
CA VAL A 113 0.85 -17.25 -0.87
C VAL A 113 0.48 -18.60 -0.24
N ALA A 114 0.68 -19.66 -1.00
CA ALA A 114 0.58 -21.04 -0.51
C ALA A 114 1.80 -21.85 -0.98
N GLU A 115 1.90 -23.11 -0.55
CA GLU A 115 3.04 -24.00 -0.88
C GLU A 115 3.21 -24.22 -2.39
N THR A 116 2.11 -24.17 -3.14
CA THR A 116 2.11 -24.27 -4.60
C THR A 116 1.17 -23.24 -5.20
N THR A 117 1.46 -22.82 -6.41
CA THR A 117 0.60 -21.90 -7.17
C THR A 117 -0.83 -22.43 -7.35
N GLN A 118 -0.97 -23.74 -7.60
CA GLN A 118 -2.30 -24.36 -7.73
C GLN A 118 -3.10 -24.22 -6.43
N ARG A 119 -2.47 -24.49 -5.29
CA ARG A 119 -3.11 -24.34 -3.97
C ARG A 119 -3.47 -22.89 -3.67
N ALA A 120 -2.59 -21.93 -3.99
CA ALA A 120 -2.86 -20.51 -3.82
C ALA A 120 -4.08 -20.05 -4.61
N ILE A 121 -4.23 -20.53 -5.84
CA ILE A 121 -5.38 -20.23 -6.69
C ILE A 121 -6.67 -20.84 -6.12
N GLU A 122 -6.65 -22.10 -5.71
CA GLU A 122 -7.82 -22.79 -5.14
C GLU A 122 -8.30 -22.13 -3.86
N ASP A 123 -7.38 -21.67 -3.01
CA ASP A 123 -7.71 -21.03 -1.75
C ASP A 123 -8.18 -19.58 -1.94
N PHE A 124 -7.65 -18.86 -2.92
CA PHE A 124 -7.91 -17.41 -3.07
C PHE A 124 -9.05 -17.09 -4.05
N TYR A 125 -9.12 -17.76 -5.20
CA TYR A 125 -10.04 -17.41 -6.27
C TYR A 125 -11.52 -17.37 -5.88
N PRO A 126 -12.08 -18.37 -5.14
CA PRO A 126 -13.52 -18.39 -4.85
C PRO A 126 -13.99 -17.16 -4.08
N GLY A 127 -13.28 -16.81 -2.99
CA GLY A 127 -13.60 -15.65 -2.18
C GLY A 127 -13.33 -14.33 -2.90
N TYR A 128 -12.23 -14.23 -3.63
CA TYR A 128 -11.92 -13.10 -4.50
C TYR A 128 -13.03 -12.84 -5.52
N ALA A 129 -13.44 -13.86 -6.27
CA ALA A 129 -14.48 -13.74 -7.29
C ALA A 129 -15.82 -13.29 -6.68
N LYS A 130 -16.21 -13.84 -5.54
CA LYS A 130 -17.40 -13.46 -4.79
C LYS A 130 -17.33 -11.99 -4.34
N THR A 131 -16.23 -11.60 -3.69
CA THR A 131 -16.06 -10.25 -3.13
C THR A 131 -16.01 -9.19 -4.22
N VAL A 132 -15.20 -9.41 -5.27
CA VAL A 132 -15.05 -8.43 -6.36
C VAL A 132 -16.32 -8.35 -7.21
N THR A 133 -17.04 -9.47 -7.42
CA THR A 133 -18.36 -9.45 -8.08
C THR A 133 -19.37 -8.64 -7.28
N ARG A 134 -19.41 -8.79 -5.95
CA ARG A 134 -20.30 -8.01 -5.07
C ARG A 134 -20.02 -6.51 -5.16
N ILE A 135 -18.74 -6.13 -5.06
CA ILE A 135 -18.31 -4.72 -5.19
C ILE A 135 -18.61 -4.19 -6.60
N GLY A 136 -18.36 -5.00 -7.61
CA GLY A 136 -18.59 -4.66 -9.02
C GLY A 136 -20.05 -4.42 -9.34
N LYS A 137 -20.96 -5.16 -8.70
CA LYS A 137 -22.42 -4.99 -8.90
C LYS A 137 -22.88 -3.56 -8.61
N GLU A 138 -22.34 -2.92 -7.57
CA GLU A 138 -22.66 -1.53 -7.22
C GLU A 138 -22.18 -0.52 -8.27
N ARG A 139 -21.24 -0.95 -9.13
CA ARG A 139 -20.60 -0.15 -10.19
C ARG A 139 -21.04 -0.54 -11.60
N GLY A 140 -21.99 -1.46 -11.71
CA GLY A 140 -22.46 -1.98 -13.00
C GLY A 140 -21.44 -2.88 -13.73
N TRP A 141 -20.47 -3.47 -13.02
CA TRP A 141 -19.50 -4.40 -13.62
C TRP A 141 -20.06 -5.81 -13.70
N PRO A 142 -19.68 -6.57 -14.74
CA PRO A 142 -20.05 -7.98 -14.83
C PRO A 142 -19.38 -8.81 -13.72
N PRO A 143 -19.93 -9.99 -13.40
CA PRO A 143 -19.29 -10.94 -12.49
C PRO A 143 -17.87 -11.30 -12.94
N VAL A 144 -16.97 -11.50 -11.97
CA VAL A 144 -15.59 -11.91 -12.24
C VAL A 144 -15.55 -13.34 -12.76
N THR A 145 -14.94 -13.52 -13.92
CA THR A 145 -14.69 -14.85 -14.50
C THR A 145 -13.32 -15.38 -14.10
N ARG A 146 -13.13 -16.70 -14.23
CA ARG A 146 -11.83 -17.33 -14.02
C ARG A 146 -10.77 -16.79 -14.99
N ALA A 147 -11.10 -16.58 -16.25
CA ALA A 147 -10.18 -16.03 -17.24
C ALA A 147 -9.72 -14.62 -16.89
N GLN A 148 -10.61 -13.77 -16.37
CA GLN A 148 -10.23 -12.43 -15.87
C GLN A 148 -9.30 -12.52 -14.67
N PHE A 149 -9.55 -13.42 -13.72
CA PHE A 149 -8.66 -13.65 -12.58
C PHE A 149 -7.27 -14.11 -13.05
N ASP A 150 -7.20 -15.10 -13.94
CA ASP A 150 -5.93 -15.63 -14.46
C ASP A 150 -5.14 -14.53 -15.21
N ALA A 151 -5.81 -13.68 -15.98
CA ALA A 151 -5.19 -12.53 -16.64
C ALA A 151 -4.58 -11.53 -15.64
N VAL A 152 -5.32 -11.17 -14.58
CA VAL A 152 -4.82 -10.22 -13.55
C VAL A 152 -3.79 -10.88 -12.63
N ARG A 153 -3.81 -12.20 -12.45
CA ARG A 153 -2.77 -12.98 -11.76
C ARG A 153 -1.51 -13.14 -12.62
N GLY A 154 -1.60 -13.07 -13.93
CA GLY A 154 -0.48 -13.25 -14.85
C GLY A 154 0.73 -12.34 -14.52
N LYS A 155 1.88 -12.62 -15.15
CA LYS A 155 3.19 -11.99 -14.84
C LYS A 155 3.16 -10.48 -14.67
N HIS A 156 2.41 -9.75 -15.48
CA HIS A 156 2.33 -8.27 -15.45
C HIS A 156 1.10 -7.73 -14.72
N GLY A 157 0.20 -8.62 -14.30
CA GLY A 157 -1.03 -8.24 -13.61
C GLY A 157 -0.82 -7.89 -12.14
N ALA A 158 -1.83 -7.29 -11.53
CA ALA A 158 -1.75 -6.74 -10.19
C ALA A 158 -1.78 -7.77 -9.05
N LEU A 159 -2.39 -8.96 -9.26
CA LEU A 159 -2.58 -9.93 -8.18
C LEU A 159 -1.29 -10.69 -7.86
N LEU A 160 -0.91 -10.72 -6.60
CA LEU A 160 0.24 -11.45 -6.07
C LEU A 160 -0.21 -12.78 -5.45
N VAL A 161 -0.67 -13.72 -6.30
CA VAL A 161 -1.20 -15.02 -5.88
C VAL A 161 -0.40 -16.13 -6.52
N GLY A 162 0.24 -16.96 -5.71
CA GLY A 162 1.11 -18.04 -6.17
C GLY A 162 1.92 -18.69 -5.06
N GLU A 163 2.89 -19.49 -5.44
CA GLU A 163 3.93 -20.01 -4.55
C GLU A 163 4.98 -18.94 -4.23
N PRO A 164 5.81 -19.12 -3.19
CA PRO A 164 6.74 -18.09 -2.73
C PRO A 164 7.67 -17.55 -3.81
N GLU A 165 8.23 -18.42 -4.64
CA GLU A 165 9.18 -18.09 -5.70
C GLU A 165 8.50 -17.23 -6.79
N GLU A 166 7.35 -17.65 -7.30
CA GLU A 166 6.57 -16.89 -8.30
C GLU A 166 6.20 -15.50 -7.79
N VAL A 167 5.74 -15.42 -6.52
CA VAL A 167 5.35 -14.14 -5.91
C VAL A 167 6.56 -13.24 -5.70
N ALA A 168 7.71 -13.77 -5.27
CA ALA A 168 8.94 -12.99 -5.11
C ALA A 168 9.43 -12.42 -6.45
N GLU A 169 9.52 -13.23 -7.49
CA GLU A 169 9.91 -12.80 -8.84
C GLU A 169 8.98 -11.70 -9.37
N LYS A 170 7.69 -11.85 -9.15
CA LYS A 170 6.70 -10.86 -9.57
C LYS A 170 6.82 -9.54 -8.82
N ILE A 171 7.12 -9.57 -7.52
CA ILE A 171 7.39 -8.35 -6.74
C ILE A 171 8.66 -7.64 -7.25
N LEU A 172 9.72 -8.38 -7.57
CA LEU A 172 10.94 -7.82 -8.16
C LEU A 172 10.65 -7.15 -9.51
N LEU A 173 9.86 -7.81 -10.37
CA LEU A 173 9.41 -7.22 -11.63
C LEU A 173 8.58 -5.94 -11.41
N HIS A 174 7.67 -5.93 -10.44
CA HIS A 174 6.93 -4.73 -10.09
C HIS A 174 7.84 -3.62 -9.59
N SER A 175 8.88 -3.95 -8.82
CA SER A 175 9.89 -3.00 -8.37
C SER A 175 10.65 -2.39 -9.53
N GLU A 176 11.12 -3.19 -10.47
CA GLU A 176 11.80 -2.73 -11.68
C GLU A 176 10.91 -1.81 -12.50
N VAL A 177 9.68 -2.24 -12.80
CA VAL A 177 8.72 -1.47 -13.60
C VAL A 177 8.40 -0.11 -12.98
N LEU A 178 8.30 -0.01 -11.65
CA LEU A 178 8.01 1.24 -10.94
C LEU A 178 9.26 2.07 -10.62
N GLY A 179 10.46 1.56 -10.97
CA GLY A 179 11.74 2.22 -10.68
C GLY A 179 12.13 2.16 -9.21
N GLY A 180 11.87 1.04 -8.57
CA GLY A 180 12.17 0.74 -7.17
C GLY A 180 10.95 0.92 -6.24
N ILE A 181 10.70 -0.10 -5.43
CA ILE A 181 9.74 -0.07 -4.32
C ILE A 181 10.46 -0.42 -3.02
N SER A 182 10.06 0.21 -1.92
CA SER A 182 10.64 -0.01 -0.59
C SER A 182 9.71 -0.76 0.35
N ARG A 183 8.46 -0.98 -0.05
CA ARG A 183 7.44 -1.66 0.77
C ARG A 183 6.41 -2.34 -0.12
N ILE A 184 6.00 -3.53 0.28
CA ILE A 184 4.84 -4.23 -0.28
C ILE A 184 3.88 -4.60 0.87
N THR A 185 2.58 -4.40 0.67
CA THR A 185 1.54 -4.86 1.58
C THR A 185 0.57 -5.76 0.85
N PHE A 186 0.17 -6.85 1.50
CA PHE A 186 -0.78 -7.82 0.97
C PHE A 186 -2.14 -7.63 1.62
N GLN A 187 -3.17 -7.47 0.82
CA GLN A 187 -4.54 -7.60 1.27
C GLN A 187 -5.02 -9.02 0.95
N MET A 188 -5.17 -9.85 1.97
CA MET A 188 -5.51 -11.27 1.84
C MET A 188 -6.95 -11.60 2.24
N ASP A 189 -7.62 -10.72 2.99
CA ASP A 189 -8.97 -10.90 3.54
C ASP A 189 -10.07 -10.98 2.48
N VAL A 190 -9.83 -10.46 1.28
CA VAL A 190 -10.77 -10.51 0.15
C VAL A 190 -11.13 -11.94 -0.27
N ALA A 191 -10.30 -12.92 0.08
CA ALA A 191 -10.52 -14.33 -0.22
C ALA A 191 -11.43 -15.05 0.78
N GLU A 192 -11.84 -14.41 1.86
CA GLU A 192 -12.62 -15.03 2.96
C GLU A 192 -11.97 -16.33 3.49
N SER A 193 -10.63 -16.40 3.47
CA SER A 193 -9.86 -17.57 3.90
C SER A 193 -9.92 -17.76 5.40
N SER A 194 -9.79 -19.02 5.86
CA SER A 194 -9.71 -19.32 7.30
C SER A 194 -8.45 -18.73 7.93
N GLN A 195 -8.50 -18.46 9.23
CA GLN A 195 -7.35 -17.93 9.97
C GLN A 195 -6.10 -18.80 9.81
N THR A 196 -6.24 -20.13 9.85
CA THR A 196 -5.12 -21.06 9.66
C THR A 196 -4.41 -20.85 8.32
N LYS A 197 -5.18 -20.70 7.23
CA LYS A 197 -4.64 -20.44 5.91
C LYS A 197 -3.95 -19.07 5.83
N LEU A 198 -4.53 -18.03 6.44
CA LEU A 198 -3.93 -16.70 6.49
C LEU A 198 -2.62 -16.70 7.28
N LEU A 199 -2.56 -17.35 8.45
CA LEU A 199 -1.34 -17.48 9.23
C LEU A 199 -0.24 -18.23 8.47
N ARG A 200 -0.60 -19.29 7.73
CA ARG A 200 0.36 -20.02 6.90
C ARG A 200 0.89 -19.15 5.74
N ALA A 201 0.04 -18.37 5.09
CA ALA A 201 0.44 -17.44 4.05
C ALA A 201 1.41 -16.37 4.60
N ILE A 202 1.14 -15.84 5.80
CA ILE A 202 2.04 -14.87 6.48
C ILE A 202 3.40 -15.51 6.78
N GLU A 203 3.41 -16.77 7.27
CA GLU A 203 4.65 -17.50 7.52
C GLU A 203 5.48 -17.66 6.23
N LEU A 204 4.86 -18.07 5.13
CA LEU A 204 5.53 -18.21 3.83
C LEU A 204 6.06 -16.86 3.32
N LEU A 205 5.29 -15.77 3.47
CA LEU A 205 5.75 -14.43 3.15
C LEU A 205 7.00 -14.05 3.95
N GLY A 206 7.01 -14.31 5.27
CA GLY A 206 8.11 -13.96 6.16
C GLY A 206 9.36 -14.82 5.98
N THR A 207 9.18 -16.13 5.74
CA THR A 207 10.28 -17.12 5.73
C THR A 207 10.83 -17.45 4.35
N LYS A 208 10.06 -17.19 3.28
CA LYS A 208 10.44 -17.51 1.90
C LYS A 208 10.50 -16.27 1.02
N VAL A 209 9.41 -15.52 0.90
CA VAL A 209 9.33 -14.36 -0.01
C VAL A 209 10.25 -13.22 0.46
N ALA A 210 10.16 -12.79 1.71
CA ALA A 210 10.91 -11.65 2.21
C ALA A 210 12.44 -11.85 2.17
N PRO A 211 13.02 -13.02 2.48
CA PRO A 211 14.44 -13.26 2.29
C PRO A 211 14.89 -13.15 0.84
N THR A 212 14.13 -13.72 -0.10
CA THR A 212 14.42 -13.64 -1.55
C THR A 212 14.44 -12.19 -2.04
N LEU A 213 13.46 -11.39 -1.60
CA LEU A 213 13.41 -9.96 -1.96
C LEU A 213 14.61 -9.17 -1.41
N ARG A 214 15.08 -9.49 -0.20
CA ARG A 214 16.25 -8.82 0.39
C ARG A 214 17.56 -9.19 -0.29
N ALA A 215 17.66 -10.40 -0.84
CA ALA A 215 18.84 -10.85 -1.57
C ALA A 215 18.90 -10.27 -3.00
N GLY A 216 17.78 -9.92 -3.59
CA GLY A 216 17.67 -9.35 -4.94
C GLY A 216 17.50 -7.83 -5.00
N ALA A 217 17.62 -7.13 -3.86
CA ALA A 217 17.43 -5.68 -3.75
C ALA A 217 18.75 -4.89 -3.84
#